data_fef3c36dfca2d492078648d14b7267cc
#
_entry.id   fef3c36dfca2d492078648d14b7267cc
#
_cell.length_a   1.000
_cell.length_b   1.000
_cell.length_c   1.000
_cell.angle_alpha   90.00
_cell.angle_beta   90.00
_cell.angle_gamma   90.00
#
_symmetry.space_group_name_H-M   'P 1'
#
loop_
_entity.id
_entity.type
_entity.pdbx_description
1 polymer ?
#
loop_
_entity_poly.entity_id
_entity_poly.type
_entity_poly.pdbx_seq_one_letter_code
_entity_poly.pdbx_strand_id
1 'polypeptide(L)'
;MCGISAYIHLKGEPLNDTSTILKMLKVQKHRGPDDSGIRAFSLSSGESQECTIDAPVRVDGRFEGMLGFNRLSILDLSINGHQPMVSPDQRVLLTLNGEIYNAFDLKPELEEWGYKFLSTTDTEVVLALYLKYGFEGMLSRLNGMFAIAVVDLGKQEVYVTRDRFGIKPMYYLWTGETFAFSSELKSFRYLRDFEFRLDQDQLDEFLLFRSNVRGTLFQEVQSLEPGHYLLFRPGRELSKKAYFNINDYARTDAPGKLELFGEKMESCLSKRLQSQLMSDVKLGYQLSGGIDSSLVTWLANRSSEKGSFESVSIVFKDQRFSEEKYIDRVTDTLGIASHKFLMDADYYLDHIEQATWHLESPLNHPNTVGIYKLSQRAKEYVTVLLSGEGADEVFGGYGRFYNIAYPYRTRKLLHELKKNLKHPGAFASYFNHANRAVMETAFM
;
A
#
# COMPACT_ATOMS: atom_id res chain seq x y z
N MET A 1 5.25 -5.82 -6.21
CA MET A 1 4.36 -4.62 -6.22
C MET A 1 4.83 -3.70 -7.33
N CYS A 2 3.91 -3.15 -8.11
CA CYS A 2 4.24 -2.23 -9.19
C CYS A 2 4.71 -0.86 -8.70
N GLY A 3 5.26 -0.04 -9.60
CA GLY A 3 5.68 1.33 -9.33
C GLY A 3 5.06 2.32 -10.32
N ILE A 4 4.37 3.33 -9.82
CA ILE A 4 3.81 4.43 -10.60
C ILE A 4 4.68 5.66 -10.40
N SER A 5 4.94 6.43 -11.44
CA SER A 5 5.52 7.77 -11.37
C SER A 5 4.93 8.66 -12.45
N ALA A 6 4.64 9.90 -12.11
CA ALA A 6 4.21 10.90 -13.07
C ALA A 6 4.58 12.31 -12.63
N TYR A 7 4.65 13.21 -13.61
CA TYR A 7 4.69 14.63 -13.35
C TYR A 7 4.07 15.42 -14.52
N ILE A 8 3.53 16.59 -14.19
CA ILE A 8 2.92 17.53 -15.13
C ILE A 8 3.47 18.91 -14.79
N HIS A 9 4.04 19.60 -15.76
CA HIS A 9 4.48 20.98 -15.65
C HIS A 9 3.49 21.90 -16.34
N LEU A 10 2.93 22.88 -15.62
CA LEU A 10 1.94 23.83 -16.15
C LEU A 10 2.59 25.11 -16.71
N LYS A 11 3.79 25.41 -16.26
CA LYS A 11 4.56 26.58 -16.67
C LYS A 11 5.98 26.19 -17.01
N GLY A 12 6.58 26.91 -17.92
CA GLY A 12 7.96 26.71 -18.36
C GLY A 12 8.09 26.15 -19.78
N GLU A 13 9.29 25.70 -20.11
CA GLU A 13 9.53 25.04 -21.41
C GLU A 13 8.85 23.69 -21.46
N PRO A 14 8.29 23.33 -22.62
CA PRO A 14 7.73 21.99 -22.84
C PRO A 14 8.72 20.89 -22.47
N LEU A 15 8.22 19.70 -22.17
CA LEU A 15 9.07 18.55 -21.89
C LEU A 15 9.90 18.21 -23.12
N ASN A 16 11.22 18.25 -22.96
CA ASN A 16 12.13 18.07 -24.08
C ASN A 16 12.61 16.62 -24.24
N ASP A 17 12.58 15.84 -23.14
CA ASP A 17 13.02 14.44 -23.13
C ASP A 17 12.40 13.62 -21.99
N THR A 18 12.65 12.31 -22.01
CA THR A 18 12.17 11.35 -21.02
C THR A 18 13.14 11.13 -19.86
N SER A 19 14.23 11.91 -19.72
CA SER A 19 15.30 11.63 -18.75
C SER A 19 14.83 11.65 -17.31
N THR A 20 13.94 12.56 -16.94
CA THR A 20 13.39 12.68 -15.59
C THR A 20 12.55 11.46 -15.23
N ILE A 21 11.57 11.10 -16.07
CA ILE A 21 10.71 9.95 -15.78
C ILE A 21 11.48 8.64 -15.77
N LEU A 22 12.48 8.47 -16.60
CA LEU A 22 13.36 7.31 -16.61
C LEU A 22 14.13 7.16 -15.28
N LYS A 23 14.65 8.26 -14.74
CA LYS A 23 15.30 8.25 -13.43
C LYS A 23 14.32 7.91 -12.29
N MET A 24 13.09 8.47 -12.34
CA MET A 24 12.03 8.16 -11.40
C MET A 24 11.65 6.68 -11.44
N LEU A 25 11.55 6.07 -12.61
CA LEU A 25 11.28 4.64 -12.77
C LEU A 25 12.47 3.78 -12.33
N LYS A 26 13.70 4.19 -12.67
CA LYS A 26 14.92 3.44 -12.33
C LYS A 26 15.09 3.28 -10.82
N VAL A 27 14.83 4.33 -10.02
CA VAL A 27 15.02 4.28 -8.57
C VAL A 27 14.03 3.35 -7.87
N GLN A 28 12.88 3.07 -8.48
CA GLN A 28 11.86 2.14 -7.99
C GLN A 28 11.70 0.87 -8.86
N LYS A 29 12.70 0.52 -9.67
CA LYS A 29 12.67 -0.68 -10.54
C LYS A 29 12.49 -1.99 -9.75
N HIS A 30 12.96 -2.04 -8.50
CA HIS A 30 12.75 -3.18 -7.60
C HIS A 30 11.28 -3.50 -7.32
N ARG A 31 10.36 -2.55 -7.52
CA ARG A 31 8.91 -2.76 -7.35
C ARG A 31 8.30 -3.54 -8.52
N GLY A 32 8.81 -3.32 -9.72
CA GLY A 32 8.28 -3.95 -10.93
C GLY A 32 9.40 -4.26 -11.92
N PRO A 33 10.07 -5.41 -11.75
CA PRO A 33 11.21 -5.76 -12.58
C PRO A 33 10.87 -6.25 -13.99
N ASP A 34 9.60 -6.71 -14.20
CA ASP A 34 9.26 -7.53 -15.36
C ASP A 34 9.04 -6.70 -16.63
N ASP A 35 8.38 -5.55 -16.52
CA ASP A 35 8.08 -4.68 -17.63
C ASP A 35 8.12 -3.22 -17.18
N SER A 36 8.23 -2.27 -18.14
CA SER A 36 8.12 -0.83 -17.86
C SER A 36 7.57 -0.11 -19.07
N GLY A 37 6.73 0.90 -18.84
CA GLY A 37 6.18 1.74 -19.89
C GLY A 37 6.21 3.22 -19.52
N ILE A 38 6.29 4.06 -20.53
CA ILE A 38 6.25 5.51 -20.41
C ILE A 38 5.33 6.08 -21.50
N ARG A 39 4.46 7.00 -21.11
CA ARG A 39 3.71 7.84 -22.03
C ARG A 39 3.90 9.32 -21.73
N ALA A 40 4.29 10.07 -22.75
CA ALA A 40 4.15 11.52 -22.76
C ALA A 40 2.71 11.87 -23.11
N PHE A 41 2.14 12.90 -22.51
CA PHE A 41 0.77 13.32 -22.77
C PHE A 41 0.59 14.83 -22.65
N SER A 42 -0.43 15.33 -23.36
CA SER A 42 -0.88 16.71 -23.30
C SER A 42 -2.38 16.76 -22.99
N LEU A 43 -2.74 17.37 -21.87
CA LEU A 43 -4.13 17.63 -21.52
C LEU A 43 -4.73 18.71 -22.41
N SER A 44 -3.90 19.66 -22.91
CA SER A 44 -4.36 20.78 -23.72
C SER A 44 -4.68 20.34 -25.15
N SER A 45 -3.85 19.49 -25.77
CA SER A 45 -4.10 18.99 -27.16
C SER A 45 -4.91 17.69 -27.20
N GLY A 46 -4.97 16.95 -26.07
CA GLY A 46 -5.60 15.63 -26.01
C GLY A 46 -4.77 14.52 -26.65
N GLU A 47 -3.49 14.74 -26.86
CA GLU A 47 -2.56 13.80 -27.48
C GLU A 47 -1.72 13.03 -26.46
N SER A 48 -1.32 11.80 -26.79
CA SER A 48 -0.33 11.05 -26.04
C SER A 48 0.59 10.26 -26.97
N GLN A 49 1.82 10.04 -26.51
CA GLN A 49 2.84 9.30 -27.24
C GLN A 49 3.51 8.28 -26.30
N GLU A 50 3.62 7.05 -26.77
CA GLU A 50 4.46 6.05 -26.12
C GLU A 50 5.94 6.34 -26.34
N CYS A 51 6.74 6.18 -25.27
CA CYS A 51 8.17 6.46 -25.30
C CYS A 51 8.94 5.19 -24.92
N THR A 52 10.11 5.00 -25.55
CA THR A 52 11.00 3.90 -25.18
C THR A 52 11.57 4.10 -23.77
N ILE A 53 11.87 2.97 -23.12
CA ILE A 53 12.50 2.92 -21.79
C ILE A 53 14.02 2.71 -21.86
N ASP A 54 14.58 2.38 -23.01
CA ASP A 54 15.97 1.95 -23.15
C ASP A 54 16.96 3.10 -23.00
N ALA A 55 16.59 4.29 -23.47
CA ALA A 55 17.39 5.49 -23.36
C ALA A 55 16.51 6.74 -23.33
N PRO A 56 17.02 7.88 -22.82
CA PRO A 56 16.34 9.15 -22.95
C PRO A 56 16.10 9.50 -24.42
N VAL A 57 14.85 9.78 -24.76
CA VAL A 57 14.46 10.22 -26.10
C VAL A 57 13.89 11.63 -26.03
N ARG A 58 14.16 12.40 -27.09
CA ARG A 58 13.47 13.66 -27.31
C ARG A 58 12.00 13.40 -27.55
N VAL A 59 11.14 14.13 -26.84
CA VAL A 59 9.72 14.21 -27.15
C VAL A 59 9.47 15.52 -27.89
N ASP A 60 8.55 15.48 -28.82
CA ASP A 60 8.08 16.65 -29.53
C ASP A 60 7.44 17.59 -28.51
N GLY A 61 8.00 18.79 -28.33
CA GLY A 61 7.75 19.75 -27.20
C GLY A 61 6.31 20.23 -27.01
N ARG A 62 5.33 19.39 -27.31
CA ARG A 62 3.89 19.66 -27.10
C ARG A 62 3.32 19.00 -25.85
N PHE A 63 4.11 18.20 -25.13
CA PHE A 63 3.65 17.47 -23.98
C PHE A 63 4.02 18.19 -22.68
N GLU A 64 3.06 18.32 -21.78
CA GLU A 64 3.24 18.86 -20.44
C GLU A 64 3.34 17.80 -19.35
N GLY A 65 2.98 16.54 -19.63
CA GLY A 65 2.98 15.44 -18.66
C GLY A 65 3.70 14.19 -19.13
N MET A 66 4.24 13.47 -18.15
CA MET A 66 4.81 12.13 -18.31
C MET A 66 4.16 11.19 -17.31
N LEU A 67 3.73 10.00 -17.76
CA LEU A 67 3.23 8.92 -16.93
C LEU A 67 4.09 7.69 -17.17
N GLY A 68 4.67 7.14 -16.10
CA GLY A 68 5.54 6.00 -16.14
C GLY A 68 5.10 4.89 -15.18
N PHE A 69 5.41 3.66 -15.54
CA PHE A 69 5.03 2.46 -14.81
C PHE A 69 6.13 1.40 -14.81
N ASN A 70 6.36 0.76 -13.66
CA ASN A 70 7.14 -0.47 -13.52
C ASN A 70 6.21 -1.59 -13.11
N ARG A 71 6.16 -2.68 -13.88
CA ARG A 71 5.24 -3.81 -13.69
C ARG A 71 5.90 -4.97 -12.97
N LEU A 72 5.23 -5.49 -11.95
CA LEU A 72 5.37 -6.86 -11.47
C LEU A 72 4.17 -7.63 -12.02
N SER A 73 4.41 -8.55 -12.93
CA SER A 73 3.35 -9.30 -13.61
C SER A 73 2.83 -10.41 -12.69
N ILE A 74 1.59 -10.29 -12.25
CA ILE A 74 0.91 -11.26 -11.38
C ILE A 74 -0.26 -11.90 -12.13
N LEU A 75 -1.06 -11.09 -12.82
CA LEU A 75 -2.14 -11.50 -13.72
C LEU A 75 -1.78 -11.14 -15.16
N ASP A 76 -2.02 -12.02 -16.10
CA ASP A 76 -1.68 -11.90 -17.52
C ASP A 76 -0.20 -11.60 -17.74
N LEU A 77 0.63 -12.62 -17.82
CA LEU A 77 2.08 -12.46 -17.99
C LEU A 77 2.48 -12.00 -19.42
N SER A 78 1.50 -11.79 -20.30
CA SER A 78 1.73 -11.32 -21.68
C SER A 78 1.92 -9.81 -21.75
N ILE A 79 2.28 -9.34 -22.94
CA ILE A 79 2.40 -7.91 -23.26
C ILE A 79 1.05 -7.17 -23.16
N ASN A 80 -0.08 -7.87 -23.23
CA ASN A 80 -1.40 -7.24 -23.13
C ASN A 80 -1.66 -6.62 -21.73
N GLY A 81 -0.89 -7.03 -20.72
CA GLY A 81 -0.89 -6.40 -19.40
C GLY A 81 0.03 -5.19 -19.27
N HIS A 82 0.64 -4.71 -20.36
CA HIS A 82 1.52 -3.52 -20.36
C HIS A 82 0.79 -2.27 -19.88
N GLN A 83 1.53 -1.42 -19.15
CA GLN A 83 1.01 -0.16 -18.63
C GLN A 83 2.04 0.97 -18.85
N PRO A 84 1.59 2.23 -19.04
CA PRO A 84 0.22 2.73 -18.96
C PRO A 84 -0.71 2.12 -20.00
N MET A 85 -1.84 1.53 -19.52
CA MET A 85 -2.86 0.96 -20.40
C MET A 85 -3.67 2.08 -21.05
N VAL A 86 -4.04 1.90 -22.30
CA VAL A 86 -4.69 2.94 -23.11
C VAL A 86 -6.06 2.46 -23.54
N SER A 87 -7.06 3.34 -23.44
CA SER A 87 -8.40 3.06 -23.94
C SER A 87 -8.44 2.86 -25.45
N PRO A 88 -9.42 2.12 -26.01
CA PRO A 88 -9.55 1.89 -27.44
C PRO A 88 -9.58 3.17 -28.29
N ASP A 89 -10.16 4.25 -27.77
CA ASP A 89 -10.22 5.57 -28.42
C ASP A 89 -8.98 6.45 -28.20
N GLN A 90 -7.95 5.91 -27.51
CA GLN A 90 -6.67 6.57 -27.21
C GLN A 90 -6.79 7.80 -26.30
N ARG A 91 -7.92 8.01 -25.61
CA ARG A 91 -8.18 9.22 -24.81
C ARG A 91 -7.97 9.04 -23.33
N VAL A 92 -7.87 7.81 -22.83
CA VAL A 92 -7.67 7.52 -21.42
C VAL A 92 -6.41 6.68 -21.24
N LEU A 93 -5.53 7.14 -20.35
CA LEU A 93 -4.37 6.40 -19.89
C LEU A 93 -4.63 5.95 -18.45
N LEU A 94 -4.34 4.71 -18.14
CA LEU A 94 -4.55 4.16 -16.81
C LEU A 94 -3.32 3.38 -16.32
N THR A 95 -2.96 3.58 -15.05
CA THR A 95 -1.99 2.76 -14.34
C THR A 95 -2.60 2.24 -13.04
N LEU A 96 -2.35 0.96 -12.75
CA LEU A 96 -2.79 0.26 -11.53
C LEU A 96 -1.61 -0.43 -10.85
N ASN A 97 -1.26 0.02 -9.66
CA ASN A 97 -0.42 -0.74 -8.73
C ASN A 97 -1.33 -1.40 -7.71
N GLY A 98 -1.70 -2.65 -7.90
CA GLY A 98 -2.62 -3.32 -7.01
C GLY A 98 -3.19 -4.61 -7.57
N GLU A 99 -4.25 -5.08 -6.90
CA GLU A 99 -5.06 -6.22 -7.25
C GLU A 99 -6.52 -5.90 -6.98
N ILE A 100 -7.39 -6.10 -7.96
CA ILE A 100 -8.84 -5.91 -7.85
C ILE A 100 -9.51 -7.28 -7.74
N TYR A 101 -9.78 -7.70 -6.53
CA TYR A 101 -10.22 -9.05 -6.18
C TYR A 101 -11.58 -9.46 -6.77
N ASN A 102 -12.41 -8.49 -7.14
CA ASN A 102 -13.70 -8.73 -7.79
C ASN A 102 -13.71 -8.38 -9.29
N ALA A 103 -12.54 -8.21 -9.91
CA ALA A 103 -12.46 -7.82 -11.32
C ALA A 103 -13.20 -8.79 -12.22
N PHE A 104 -12.99 -10.08 -12.03
CA PHE A 104 -13.62 -11.11 -12.87
C PHE A 104 -15.13 -11.26 -12.63
N ASP A 105 -15.63 -10.89 -11.45
CA ASP A 105 -17.08 -10.83 -11.18
C ASP A 105 -17.75 -9.67 -11.94
N LEU A 106 -16.98 -8.59 -12.21
CA LEU A 106 -17.46 -7.40 -12.91
C LEU A 106 -17.32 -7.49 -14.43
N LYS A 107 -16.47 -8.40 -14.93
CA LYS A 107 -16.17 -8.55 -16.36
C LYS A 107 -17.41 -8.88 -17.21
N PRO A 108 -18.31 -9.83 -16.85
CA PRO A 108 -19.50 -10.14 -17.65
C PRO A 108 -20.41 -8.94 -17.92
N GLU A 109 -20.63 -8.09 -16.94
CA GLU A 109 -21.41 -6.84 -17.10
C GLU A 109 -20.81 -5.88 -18.11
N LEU A 110 -19.49 -5.86 -18.21
CA LEU A 110 -18.75 -4.99 -19.15
C LEU A 110 -18.77 -5.59 -20.56
N GLU A 111 -18.71 -6.90 -20.69
CA GLU A 111 -18.88 -7.61 -21.96
C GLU A 111 -20.30 -7.43 -22.52
N GLU A 112 -21.32 -7.52 -21.69
CA GLU A 112 -22.72 -7.21 -22.06
C GLU A 112 -22.88 -5.74 -22.50
N TRP A 113 -22.13 -4.81 -21.91
CA TRP A 113 -22.09 -3.42 -22.37
C TRP A 113 -21.41 -3.24 -23.72
N GLY A 114 -20.71 -4.29 -24.21
CA GLY A 114 -20.04 -4.31 -25.51
C GLY A 114 -18.54 -4.03 -25.45
N TYR A 115 -17.92 -4.02 -24.26
CA TYR A 115 -16.47 -3.90 -24.15
C TYR A 115 -15.79 -5.20 -24.57
N LYS A 116 -14.76 -5.08 -25.41
CA LYS A 116 -13.98 -6.22 -25.89
C LYS A 116 -12.61 -6.23 -25.20
N PHE A 117 -12.45 -7.19 -24.29
CA PHE A 117 -11.19 -7.36 -23.57
C PHE A 117 -10.09 -7.92 -24.46
N LEU A 118 -8.90 -7.35 -24.36
CA LEU A 118 -7.68 -7.83 -25.06
C LEU A 118 -6.75 -8.59 -24.11
N SER A 119 -6.91 -8.38 -22.80
CA SER A 119 -6.11 -9.02 -21.75
C SER A 119 -6.97 -9.78 -20.76
N THR A 120 -6.30 -10.52 -19.90
CA THR A 120 -6.91 -11.15 -18.72
C THR A 120 -6.56 -10.44 -17.41
N THR A 121 -6.07 -9.17 -17.50
CA THR A 121 -5.72 -8.39 -16.33
C THR A 121 -6.96 -7.77 -15.66
N ASP A 122 -6.87 -7.57 -14.37
CA ASP A 122 -7.79 -6.73 -13.60
C ASP A 122 -7.69 -5.25 -13.99
N THR A 123 -6.50 -4.81 -14.45
CA THR A 123 -6.26 -3.44 -14.93
C THR A 123 -7.18 -3.05 -16.06
N GLU A 124 -7.40 -3.95 -17.03
CA GLU A 124 -8.31 -3.68 -18.16
C GLU A 124 -9.77 -3.61 -17.72
N VAL A 125 -10.14 -4.40 -16.70
CA VAL A 125 -11.47 -4.30 -16.08
C VAL A 125 -11.67 -2.94 -15.43
N VAL A 126 -10.66 -2.41 -14.73
CA VAL A 126 -10.70 -1.06 -14.15
C VAL A 126 -10.84 0.01 -15.23
N LEU A 127 -10.11 -0.11 -16.33
CA LEU A 127 -10.24 0.80 -17.48
C LEU A 127 -11.67 0.78 -18.07
N ALA A 128 -12.22 -0.41 -18.28
CA ALA A 128 -13.59 -0.55 -18.81
C ALA A 128 -14.65 0.00 -17.85
N LEU A 129 -14.47 -0.19 -16.53
CA LEU A 129 -15.34 0.42 -15.52
C LEU A 129 -15.28 1.95 -15.54
N TYR A 130 -14.08 2.51 -15.69
CA TYR A 130 -13.93 3.96 -15.84
C TYR A 130 -14.67 4.49 -17.08
N LEU A 131 -14.52 3.82 -18.21
CA LEU A 131 -15.17 4.22 -19.45
C LEU A 131 -16.70 4.15 -19.36
N LYS A 132 -17.23 3.15 -18.67
CA LYS A 132 -18.69 2.95 -18.51
C LYS A 132 -19.30 3.87 -17.45
N TYR A 133 -18.66 4.01 -16.29
CA TYR A 133 -19.27 4.62 -15.10
C TYR A 133 -18.61 5.92 -14.64
N GLY A 134 -17.51 6.33 -15.28
CA GLY A 134 -16.68 7.42 -14.81
C GLY A 134 -15.91 7.07 -13.53
N PHE A 135 -15.16 8.02 -13.00
CA PHE A 135 -14.20 7.77 -11.93
C PHE A 135 -14.85 7.33 -10.60
N GLU A 136 -15.83 8.08 -10.11
CA GLU A 136 -16.50 7.75 -8.84
C GLU A 136 -17.35 6.46 -8.94
N GLY A 137 -18.01 6.25 -10.10
CA GLY A 137 -18.75 5.03 -10.38
C GLY A 137 -17.85 3.79 -10.46
N MET A 138 -16.65 3.90 -11.01
CA MET A 138 -15.62 2.88 -10.96
C MET A 138 -15.21 2.60 -9.50
N LEU A 139 -14.77 3.62 -8.74
CA LEU A 139 -14.31 3.46 -7.36
C LEU A 139 -15.33 2.76 -6.45
N SER A 140 -16.61 3.08 -6.61
CA SER A 140 -17.68 2.49 -5.79
C SER A 140 -17.81 0.97 -5.97
N ARG A 141 -17.38 0.44 -7.12
CA ARG A 141 -17.48 -0.98 -7.49
C ARG A 141 -16.22 -1.79 -7.14
N LEU A 142 -15.07 -1.13 -7.00
CA LEU A 142 -13.81 -1.83 -6.76
C LEU A 142 -13.75 -2.45 -5.36
N ASN A 143 -13.31 -3.69 -5.29
CA ASN A 143 -12.90 -4.37 -4.07
C ASN A 143 -11.48 -4.89 -4.27
N GLY A 144 -10.49 -4.26 -3.62
CA GLY A 144 -9.08 -4.58 -3.82
C GLY A 144 -8.16 -3.68 -3.02
N MET A 145 -6.89 -3.91 -3.20
CA MET A 145 -5.78 -3.07 -2.73
C MET A 145 -5.15 -2.38 -3.94
N PHE A 146 -5.17 -1.06 -3.97
CA PHE A 146 -4.74 -0.35 -5.18
C PHE A 146 -4.23 1.07 -4.94
N ALA A 147 -3.34 1.49 -5.84
CA ALA A 147 -3.08 2.86 -6.18
C ALA A 147 -3.31 2.99 -7.70
N ILE A 148 -4.17 3.90 -8.12
CA ILE A 148 -4.58 4.06 -9.52
C ILE A 148 -4.34 5.50 -9.94
N ALA A 149 -3.81 5.67 -11.15
CA ALA A 149 -3.82 6.96 -11.83
C ALA A 149 -4.56 6.83 -13.18
N VAL A 150 -5.43 7.80 -13.45
CA VAL A 150 -6.17 7.92 -14.70
C VAL A 150 -5.89 9.30 -15.28
N VAL A 151 -5.40 9.35 -16.52
CA VAL A 151 -5.28 10.57 -17.31
C VAL A 151 -6.35 10.54 -18.38
N ASP A 152 -7.38 11.36 -18.24
CA ASP A 152 -8.44 11.53 -19.24
C ASP A 152 -8.14 12.75 -20.11
N LEU A 153 -7.60 12.49 -21.28
CA LEU A 153 -7.22 13.52 -22.25
C LEU A 153 -8.45 14.24 -22.82
N GLY A 154 -9.58 13.52 -22.94
CA GLY A 154 -10.82 14.09 -23.46
C GLY A 154 -11.48 15.07 -22.48
N LYS A 155 -11.37 14.82 -21.18
CA LYS A 155 -11.88 15.70 -20.12
C LYS A 155 -10.85 16.68 -19.58
N GLN A 156 -9.58 16.53 -19.97
CA GLN A 156 -8.45 17.29 -19.42
C GLN A 156 -8.34 17.12 -17.90
N GLU A 157 -8.45 15.89 -17.43
CA GLU A 157 -8.48 15.55 -16.01
C GLU A 157 -7.45 14.47 -15.67
N VAL A 158 -6.81 14.61 -14.50
CA VAL A 158 -5.98 13.57 -13.94
C VAL A 158 -6.52 13.20 -12.59
N TYR A 159 -6.81 11.93 -12.42
CA TYR A 159 -7.23 11.34 -11.15
C TYR A 159 -6.12 10.49 -10.57
N VAL A 160 -5.89 10.63 -9.27
CA VAL A 160 -4.96 9.77 -8.52
C VAL A 160 -5.67 9.29 -7.27
N THR A 161 -5.71 7.99 -7.03
CA THR A 161 -6.44 7.43 -5.89
C THR A 161 -5.64 6.35 -5.17
N ARG A 162 -6.01 6.12 -3.93
CA ARG A 162 -5.47 5.10 -3.06
C ARG A 162 -6.61 4.29 -2.43
N ASP A 163 -6.41 2.99 -2.23
CA ASP A 163 -7.41 2.08 -1.70
C ASP A 163 -7.94 2.50 -0.30
N ARG A 164 -9.03 1.87 0.12
CA ARG A 164 -9.78 2.21 1.34
C ARG A 164 -8.94 2.20 2.61
N PHE A 165 -7.92 1.35 2.68
CA PHE A 165 -7.05 1.17 3.85
C PHE A 165 -5.61 1.65 3.62
N GLY A 166 -5.31 2.13 2.40
CA GLY A 166 -3.98 2.63 2.03
C GLY A 166 -2.91 1.53 1.96
N ILE A 167 -3.30 0.33 1.57
CA ILE A 167 -2.37 -0.81 1.43
C ILE A 167 -1.30 -0.53 0.38
N LYS A 168 -1.70 0.09 -0.74
CA LYS A 168 -0.73 0.51 -1.75
C LYS A 168 -0.30 1.95 -1.51
N PRO A 169 1.01 2.26 -1.53
CA PRO A 169 1.49 3.63 -1.32
C PRO A 169 1.18 4.52 -2.53
N MET A 170 0.90 5.79 -2.24
CA MET A 170 0.80 6.86 -3.22
C MET A 170 1.16 8.18 -2.54
N TYR A 171 2.17 8.85 -3.08
CA TYR A 171 2.63 10.16 -2.65
C TYR A 171 2.41 11.18 -3.76
N TYR A 172 2.23 12.44 -3.40
CA TYR A 172 2.06 13.52 -4.36
C TYR A 172 2.72 14.83 -3.92
N LEU A 173 3.02 15.64 -4.90
CA LEU A 173 3.56 16.99 -4.79
C LEU A 173 2.69 17.94 -5.61
N TRP A 174 2.35 19.07 -5.03
CA TRP A 174 1.69 20.17 -5.75
C TRP A 174 2.29 21.51 -5.36
N THR A 175 2.93 22.19 -6.30
CA THR A 175 3.60 23.49 -6.07
C THR A 175 2.83 24.67 -6.67
N GLY A 176 1.67 24.44 -7.29
CA GLY A 176 0.98 25.44 -8.13
C GLY A 176 1.45 25.46 -9.59
N GLU A 177 2.62 24.92 -9.90
CA GLU A 177 3.20 24.84 -11.24
C GLU A 177 3.50 23.40 -11.67
N THR A 178 3.86 22.55 -10.72
CA THR A 178 4.16 21.13 -10.96
C THR A 178 3.21 20.28 -10.11
N PHE A 179 2.50 19.37 -10.78
CA PHE A 179 1.79 18.27 -10.16
C PHE A 179 2.54 16.98 -10.43
N ALA A 180 2.96 16.29 -9.37
CA ALA A 180 3.65 15.01 -9.48
C ALA A 180 3.10 14.01 -8.48
N PHE A 181 3.15 12.71 -8.83
CA PHE A 181 2.80 11.63 -7.94
C PHE A 181 3.66 10.39 -8.18
N SER A 182 3.87 9.61 -7.14
CA SER A 182 4.69 8.40 -7.21
C SER A 182 4.36 7.40 -6.12
N SER A 183 4.67 6.13 -6.39
CA SER A 183 4.59 5.05 -5.40
C SER A 183 5.69 5.15 -4.34
N GLU A 184 6.78 5.87 -4.58
CA GLU A 184 7.90 6.06 -3.65
C GLU A 184 8.37 7.52 -3.62
N LEU A 185 8.69 8.00 -2.41
CA LEU A 185 9.13 9.38 -2.16
C LEU A 185 10.42 9.73 -2.90
N LYS A 186 11.39 8.83 -2.90
CA LYS A 186 12.71 9.04 -3.49
C LYS A 186 12.68 9.37 -4.99
N SER A 187 11.58 9.08 -5.67
CA SER A 187 11.37 9.44 -7.09
C SER A 187 11.35 10.95 -7.30
N PHE A 188 10.81 11.72 -6.35
CA PHE A 188 10.69 13.18 -6.47
C PHE A 188 12.03 13.91 -6.53
N ARG A 189 13.13 13.29 -6.04
CA ARG A 189 14.48 13.89 -6.14
C ARG A 189 14.94 14.20 -7.56
N TYR A 190 14.29 13.63 -8.55
CA TYR A 190 14.64 13.83 -9.96
C TYR A 190 13.79 14.91 -10.65
N LEU A 191 12.79 15.43 -9.94
CA LEU A 191 12.01 16.57 -10.45
C LEU A 191 12.88 17.82 -10.49
N ARG A 192 12.70 18.59 -11.54
CA ARG A 192 13.35 19.89 -11.67
C ARG A 192 12.88 20.83 -10.55
N ASP A 193 13.79 21.57 -9.99
CA ASP A 193 13.53 22.60 -8.96
C ASP A 193 12.87 22.07 -7.68
N PHE A 194 13.01 20.76 -7.38
CA PHE A 194 12.56 20.15 -6.14
C PHE A 194 13.75 19.65 -5.30
N GLU A 195 13.76 20.02 -4.04
CA GLU A 195 14.69 19.52 -3.03
C GLU A 195 13.94 19.05 -1.79
N PHE A 196 14.39 17.92 -1.23
CA PHE A 196 13.86 17.43 0.03
C PHE A 196 14.26 18.36 1.18
N ARG A 197 13.28 18.93 1.85
CA ARG A 197 13.45 19.71 3.08
C ARG A 197 12.65 19.06 4.20
N LEU A 198 13.29 18.87 5.34
CA LEU A 198 12.61 18.30 6.50
C LEU A 198 11.46 19.22 6.95
N ASP A 199 10.34 18.60 7.28
CA ASP A 199 9.20 19.23 7.93
C ASP A 199 9.32 18.99 9.44
N GLN A 200 9.53 20.06 10.22
CA GLN A 200 9.78 19.94 11.65
C GLN A 200 8.58 19.42 12.43
N ASP A 201 7.36 19.83 12.04
CA ASP A 201 6.14 19.41 12.71
C ASP A 201 5.90 17.90 12.46
N GLN A 202 6.19 17.43 11.24
CA GLN A 202 6.11 16.02 10.89
C GLN A 202 7.21 15.18 11.53
N LEU A 203 8.39 15.75 11.76
CA LEU A 203 9.46 15.09 12.50
C LEU A 203 9.05 14.87 13.96
N ASP A 204 8.47 15.88 14.60
CA ASP A 204 7.99 15.80 15.99
C ASP A 204 6.88 14.76 16.14
N GLU A 205 5.94 14.70 15.17
CA GLU A 205 4.91 13.65 15.12
C GLU A 205 5.53 12.26 14.98
N PHE A 206 6.50 12.10 14.08
CA PHE A 206 7.19 10.82 13.88
C PHE A 206 7.95 10.36 15.12
N LEU A 207 8.66 11.27 15.79
CA LEU A 207 9.39 10.94 17.03
C LEU A 207 8.45 10.50 18.17
N LEU A 208 7.23 11.04 18.21
CA LEU A 208 6.23 10.69 19.21
C LEU A 208 5.50 9.38 18.88
N PHE A 209 5.13 9.19 17.62
CA PHE A 209 4.24 8.09 17.20
C PHE A 209 4.92 7.05 16.31
N ARG A 210 6.17 7.24 15.92
CA ARG A 210 6.93 6.42 14.95
C ARG A 210 6.25 6.32 13.58
N SER A 211 5.35 7.23 13.28
CA SER A 211 4.58 7.27 12.04
C SER A 211 4.03 8.67 11.84
N ASN A 212 3.85 9.09 10.60
CA ASN A 212 3.12 10.28 10.24
C ASN A 212 1.71 9.88 9.82
N VAL A 213 0.70 10.45 10.47
CA VAL A 213 -0.72 10.20 10.17
C VAL A 213 -1.13 10.94 8.91
N ARG A 214 -0.61 12.16 8.76
CA ARG A 214 -0.88 13.03 7.61
C ARG A 214 0.44 13.60 7.10
N GLY A 215 0.68 13.49 5.79
CA GLY A 215 1.90 14.01 5.21
C GLY A 215 3.06 13.01 5.19
N THR A 216 4.26 13.54 5.08
CA THR A 216 5.53 12.82 5.11
C THR A 216 6.53 13.61 5.95
N LEU A 217 7.73 13.08 6.19
CA LEU A 217 8.81 13.82 6.85
C LEU A 217 9.33 15.03 6.05
N PHE A 218 8.83 15.25 4.83
CA PHE A 218 9.34 16.26 3.91
C PHE A 218 8.26 17.28 3.56
N GLN A 219 8.68 18.54 3.51
CA GLN A 219 7.84 19.65 3.06
C GLN A 219 7.36 19.42 1.62
N GLU A 220 6.17 19.91 1.32
CA GLU A 220 5.55 19.86 -0.02
C GLU A 220 5.16 18.45 -0.54
N VAL A 221 5.76 17.37 -0.01
CA VAL A 221 5.39 16.00 -0.39
C VAL A 221 4.40 15.42 0.62
N GLN A 222 3.28 14.97 0.13
CA GLN A 222 2.22 14.41 0.95
C GLN A 222 1.93 12.96 0.60
N SER A 223 1.55 12.17 1.61
CA SER A 223 0.95 10.87 1.40
C SER A 223 -0.53 11.04 1.08
N LEU A 224 -1.01 10.43 0.02
CA LEU A 224 -2.44 10.42 -0.25
C LEU A 224 -3.12 9.54 0.81
N GLU A 225 -4.09 10.11 1.53
CA GLU A 225 -4.78 9.41 2.61
C GLU A 225 -5.57 8.21 2.09
N PRO A 226 -5.71 7.13 2.90
CA PRO A 226 -6.57 6.00 2.57
C PRO A 226 -7.98 6.43 2.22
N GLY A 227 -8.59 5.81 1.21
CA GLY A 227 -9.96 6.10 0.81
C GLY A 227 -10.17 7.48 0.19
N HIS A 228 -9.09 8.12 -0.31
CA HIS A 228 -9.16 9.43 -0.97
C HIS A 228 -8.72 9.36 -2.42
N TYR A 229 -9.11 10.38 -3.16
CA TYR A 229 -8.58 10.66 -4.49
C TYR A 229 -8.28 12.14 -4.70
N LEU A 230 -7.34 12.40 -5.59
CA LEU A 230 -7.02 13.72 -6.11
C LEU A 230 -7.64 13.88 -7.50
N LEU A 231 -8.13 15.07 -7.78
CA LEU A 231 -8.53 15.49 -9.12
C LEU A 231 -7.76 16.75 -9.49
N PHE A 232 -6.92 16.60 -10.49
CA PHE A 232 -6.19 17.69 -11.10
C PHE A 232 -6.81 18.12 -12.42
N ARG A 233 -6.93 19.44 -12.62
CA ARG A 233 -7.35 20.10 -13.88
C ARG A 233 -6.45 21.31 -14.14
N PRO A 234 -5.96 21.51 -15.35
CA PRO A 234 -5.20 22.72 -15.69
C PRO A 234 -5.97 23.99 -15.30
N GLY A 235 -5.27 24.95 -14.68
CA GLY A 235 -5.86 26.24 -14.28
C GLY A 235 -6.85 26.21 -13.10
N ARG A 236 -6.97 25.07 -12.40
CA ARG A 236 -7.77 24.92 -11.19
C ARG A 236 -6.93 24.45 -10.02
N GLU A 237 -7.37 24.71 -8.80
CA GLU A 237 -6.77 24.14 -7.60
C GLU A 237 -6.90 22.61 -7.60
N LEU A 238 -5.89 21.95 -7.03
CA LEU A 238 -5.91 20.50 -6.82
C LEU A 238 -7.02 20.15 -5.82
N SER A 239 -7.97 19.34 -6.25
CA SER A 239 -9.09 18.90 -5.40
C SER A 239 -8.77 17.54 -4.78
N LYS A 240 -8.93 17.42 -3.46
CA LYS A 240 -8.84 16.15 -2.72
C LYS A 240 -10.21 15.80 -2.14
N LYS A 241 -10.67 14.55 -2.37
CA LYS A 241 -11.98 14.07 -1.89
C LYS A 241 -11.86 12.68 -1.28
N ALA A 242 -12.59 12.48 -0.17
CA ALA A 242 -12.80 11.14 0.39
C ALA A 242 -13.90 10.42 -0.41
N TYR A 243 -13.67 9.15 -0.76
CA TYR A 243 -14.69 8.27 -1.32
C TYR A 243 -15.05 7.12 -0.37
N PHE A 244 -14.31 6.98 0.73
CA PHE A 244 -14.55 5.99 1.77
C PHE A 244 -14.18 6.56 3.14
N ASN A 245 -15.05 6.30 4.13
CA ASN A 245 -14.79 6.60 5.53
C ASN A 245 -15.22 5.40 6.37
N ILE A 246 -14.30 4.81 7.11
CA ILE A 246 -14.56 3.62 7.94
C ILE A 246 -15.61 3.88 9.02
N ASN A 247 -15.73 5.13 9.50
CA ASN A 247 -16.72 5.49 10.51
C ASN A 247 -18.17 5.33 10.04
N ASP A 248 -18.41 5.37 8.72
CA ASP A 248 -19.75 5.15 8.14
C ASP A 248 -20.22 3.70 8.32
N TYR A 249 -19.31 2.79 8.64
CA TYR A 249 -19.54 1.37 8.88
C TYR A 249 -19.51 0.98 10.36
N ALA A 250 -19.22 1.94 11.25
CA ALA A 250 -19.20 1.69 12.69
C ALA A 250 -20.61 1.30 13.17
N ARG A 251 -20.73 0.14 13.80
CA ARG A 251 -21.96 -0.34 14.43
C ARG A 251 -21.77 -0.38 15.92
N THR A 252 -22.82 0.03 16.64
CA THR A 252 -22.87 -0.02 18.12
C THR A 252 -23.61 -1.24 18.66
N ASP A 253 -24.15 -2.07 17.75
CA ASP A 253 -24.94 -3.24 18.13
C ASP A 253 -24.01 -4.28 18.79
N ALA A 254 -24.47 -4.81 19.92
CA ALA A 254 -23.75 -5.87 20.61
C ALA A 254 -23.64 -7.10 19.70
N PRO A 255 -22.47 -7.74 19.65
CA PRO A 255 -22.33 -8.99 18.90
C PRO A 255 -23.29 -10.04 19.48
N GLY A 256 -23.89 -10.83 18.59
CA GLY A 256 -24.67 -11.99 18.97
C GLY A 256 -23.85 -13.04 19.73
N LYS A 257 -24.37 -14.26 19.87
CA LYS A 257 -23.63 -15.36 20.51
C LYS A 257 -22.26 -15.55 19.83
N LEU A 258 -21.21 -15.75 20.62
CA LEU A 258 -19.82 -15.89 20.17
C LEU A 258 -19.65 -17.01 19.13
N GLU A 259 -20.36 -18.13 19.30
CA GLU A 259 -20.33 -19.28 18.36
C GLU A 259 -20.82 -18.86 16.96
N LEU A 260 -21.96 -18.18 16.88
CA LEU A 260 -22.50 -17.69 15.60
C LEU A 260 -21.58 -16.65 14.94
N PHE A 261 -20.88 -15.87 15.75
CA PHE A 261 -19.88 -14.93 15.25
C PHE A 261 -18.68 -15.65 14.66
N GLY A 262 -18.21 -16.73 15.28
CA GLY A 262 -17.10 -17.55 14.80
C GLY A 262 -17.38 -18.18 13.43
N GLU A 263 -18.54 -18.78 13.24
CA GLU A 263 -18.96 -19.37 11.97
C GLU A 263 -19.05 -18.33 10.83
N LYS A 264 -19.66 -17.19 11.12
CA LYS A 264 -19.72 -16.08 10.15
C LYS A 264 -18.35 -15.54 9.79
N MET A 265 -17.45 -15.46 10.76
CA MET A 265 -16.07 -14.99 10.58
C MET A 265 -15.31 -15.96 9.69
N GLU A 266 -15.33 -17.27 9.99
CA GLU A 266 -14.67 -18.30 9.17
C GLU A 266 -15.18 -18.26 7.72
N SER A 267 -16.49 -18.20 7.54
CA SER A 267 -17.10 -18.11 6.19
C SER A 267 -16.66 -16.83 5.45
N CYS A 268 -16.65 -15.70 6.13
CA CYS A 268 -16.22 -14.43 5.53
C CYS A 268 -14.74 -14.46 5.16
N LEU A 269 -13.87 -14.91 6.06
CA LEU A 269 -12.42 -14.98 5.82
C LEU A 269 -12.10 -15.97 4.69
N SER A 270 -12.72 -17.17 4.69
CA SER A 270 -12.51 -18.15 3.64
C SER A 270 -12.88 -17.62 2.26
N LYS A 271 -14.03 -16.95 2.15
CA LYS A 271 -14.48 -16.34 0.90
C LYS A 271 -13.55 -15.22 0.43
N ARG A 272 -13.07 -14.38 1.36
CA ARG A 272 -12.15 -13.27 1.03
C ARG A 272 -10.77 -13.79 0.65
N LEU A 273 -10.24 -14.78 1.36
CA LEU A 273 -8.98 -15.41 1.00
C LEU A 273 -9.06 -16.06 -0.38
N GLN A 274 -10.13 -16.78 -0.67
CA GLN A 274 -10.32 -17.39 -2.01
C GLN A 274 -10.25 -16.36 -3.13
N SER A 275 -10.83 -15.16 -2.94
CA SER A 275 -10.74 -14.09 -3.94
C SER A 275 -9.33 -13.50 -4.07
N GLN A 276 -8.46 -13.65 -3.05
CA GLN A 276 -7.07 -13.19 -3.07
C GLN A 276 -6.08 -14.25 -3.60
N LEU A 277 -6.55 -15.45 -3.92
CA LEU A 277 -5.71 -16.50 -4.52
C LEU A 277 -5.59 -16.38 -6.05
N MET A 278 -6.24 -15.40 -6.66
CA MET A 278 -6.13 -15.19 -8.11
C MET A 278 -4.72 -14.73 -8.48
N SER A 279 -4.02 -15.54 -9.24
CA SER A 279 -2.62 -15.29 -9.65
C SER A 279 -2.20 -16.25 -10.74
N ASP A 280 -1.48 -15.76 -11.74
CA ASP A 280 -0.83 -16.57 -12.78
C ASP A 280 0.63 -16.90 -12.39
N VAL A 281 1.07 -16.45 -11.21
CA VAL A 281 2.39 -16.72 -10.65
C VAL A 281 2.31 -17.46 -9.31
N LYS A 282 3.43 -18.00 -8.86
CA LYS A 282 3.50 -18.78 -7.64
C LYS A 282 3.22 -17.94 -6.40
N LEU A 283 2.25 -18.39 -5.61
CA LEU A 283 1.89 -17.82 -4.31
C LEU A 283 2.56 -18.59 -3.17
N GLY A 284 2.80 -17.90 -2.05
CA GLY A 284 3.28 -18.51 -0.82
C GLY A 284 2.72 -17.84 0.41
N TYR A 285 3.12 -18.33 1.58
CA TYR A 285 2.70 -17.83 2.88
C TYR A 285 3.85 -17.19 3.62
N GLN A 286 3.63 -15.96 4.12
CA GLN A 286 4.46 -15.41 5.19
C GLN A 286 3.97 -15.99 6.52
N LEU A 287 4.68 -16.97 7.04
CA LEU A 287 4.30 -17.72 8.23
C LEU A 287 5.21 -17.35 9.41
N SER A 288 4.67 -16.63 10.39
CA SER A 288 5.41 -16.27 11.62
C SER A 288 5.30 -17.31 12.72
N GLY A 289 4.32 -18.23 12.64
CA GLY A 289 3.96 -19.15 13.71
C GLY A 289 2.92 -18.58 14.70
N GLY A 290 2.56 -17.30 14.56
CA GLY A 290 1.46 -16.66 15.29
C GLY A 290 0.09 -17.16 14.80
N ILE A 291 -0.96 -16.88 15.59
CA ILE A 291 -2.34 -17.33 15.32
C ILE A 291 -2.82 -16.83 13.95
N ASP A 292 -2.64 -15.55 13.66
CA ASP A 292 -3.18 -14.90 12.46
C ASP A 292 -2.57 -15.46 11.18
N SER A 293 -1.24 -15.54 11.11
CA SER A 293 -0.54 -16.12 9.95
C SER A 293 -0.87 -17.61 9.78
N SER A 294 -1.01 -18.34 10.89
CA SER A 294 -1.37 -19.77 10.85
C SER A 294 -2.81 -19.97 10.36
N LEU A 295 -3.76 -19.13 10.79
CA LEU A 295 -5.15 -19.17 10.34
C LEU A 295 -5.27 -18.85 8.86
N VAL A 296 -4.60 -17.79 8.38
CA VAL A 296 -4.57 -17.44 6.95
C VAL A 296 -3.99 -18.58 6.12
N THR A 297 -2.84 -19.15 6.55
CA THR A 297 -2.22 -20.30 5.89
C THR A 297 -3.15 -21.52 5.81
N TRP A 298 -3.82 -21.83 6.92
CA TRP A 298 -4.74 -22.95 6.98
C TRP A 298 -5.96 -22.77 6.08
N LEU A 299 -6.62 -21.62 6.13
CA LEU A 299 -7.80 -21.32 5.32
C LEU A 299 -7.48 -21.29 3.82
N ALA A 300 -6.36 -20.65 3.44
CA ALA A 300 -5.95 -20.58 2.05
C ALA A 300 -5.54 -21.98 1.50
N ASN A 301 -4.84 -22.80 2.32
CA ASN A 301 -4.47 -24.16 1.91
C ASN A 301 -5.68 -25.08 1.71
N ARG A 302 -6.78 -24.86 2.43
CA ARG A 302 -8.06 -25.61 2.22
C ARG A 302 -8.73 -25.28 0.89
N SER A 303 -8.50 -24.09 0.37
CA SER A 303 -9.12 -23.57 -0.87
C SER A 303 -8.28 -23.86 -2.11
N SER A 304 -7.15 -24.54 -1.96
CA SER A 304 -6.17 -24.81 -3.03
C SER A 304 -5.84 -26.30 -3.13
N GLU A 305 -5.20 -26.70 -4.23
CA GLU A 305 -4.67 -28.05 -4.38
C GLU A 305 -3.52 -28.28 -3.38
N LYS A 306 -3.47 -29.49 -2.78
CA LYS A 306 -2.41 -29.85 -1.82
C LYS A 306 -1.01 -29.63 -2.41
N GLY A 307 -0.15 -28.93 -1.66
CA GLY A 307 1.24 -28.71 -2.01
C GLY A 307 1.49 -27.62 -3.06
N SER A 308 0.46 -26.84 -3.43
CA SER A 308 0.60 -25.74 -4.38
C SER A 308 1.30 -24.51 -3.80
N PHE A 309 1.39 -24.40 -2.48
CA PHE A 309 1.99 -23.26 -1.79
C PHE A 309 3.21 -23.64 -0.95
N GLU A 310 4.09 -22.67 -0.76
CA GLU A 310 5.27 -22.76 0.10
C GLU A 310 5.20 -21.68 1.18
N SER A 311 5.78 -21.93 2.34
CA SER A 311 5.89 -20.94 3.40
C SER A 311 7.31 -20.38 3.48
N VAL A 312 7.40 -19.09 3.79
CA VAL A 312 8.65 -18.40 4.10
C VAL A 312 8.57 -17.77 5.48
N SER A 313 9.63 -17.89 6.25
CA SER A 313 9.65 -17.49 7.66
C SER A 313 11.00 -16.92 8.07
N ILE A 314 10.99 -15.96 8.99
CA ILE A 314 12.18 -15.54 9.74
C ILE A 314 12.22 -16.34 11.04
N VAL A 315 13.40 -16.87 11.36
CA VAL A 315 13.67 -17.58 12.61
C VAL A 315 14.88 -16.98 13.32
N PHE A 316 14.95 -17.14 14.62
CA PHE A 316 16.03 -16.62 15.46
C PHE A 316 16.81 -17.76 16.09
N LYS A 317 18.13 -17.54 16.28
CA LYS A 317 18.99 -18.52 16.97
C LYS A 317 18.56 -18.73 18.42
N ASP A 318 18.14 -17.66 19.11
CA ASP A 318 17.64 -17.74 20.48
C ASP A 318 16.19 -18.24 20.46
N GLN A 319 15.99 -19.45 21.00
CA GLN A 319 14.68 -20.10 21.04
C GLN A 319 13.63 -19.36 21.88
N ARG A 320 14.04 -18.40 22.72
CA ARG A 320 13.10 -17.56 23.49
C ARG A 320 12.34 -16.60 22.58
N PHE A 321 12.94 -16.22 21.43
CA PHE A 321 12.39 -15.29 20.46
C PHE A 321 11.99 -15.97 19.15
N SER A 322 12.34 -17.25 18.94
CA SER A 322 12.01 -18.00 17.74
C SER A 322 10.68 -18.73 17.89
N GLU A 323 9.78 -18.49 16.96
CA GLU A 323 8.51 -19.22 16.86
C GLU A 323 8.62 -20.47 15.97
N GLU A 324 9.81 -20.91 15.63
CA GLU A 324 10.11 -22.01 14.71
C GLU A 324 9.30 -23.27 14.98
N LYS A 325 9.17 -23.68 16.25
CA LYS A 325 8.37 -24.85 16.65
C LYS A 325 6.89 -24.76 16.25
N TYR A 326 6.34 -23.56 16.18
CA TYR A 326 4.94 -23.35 15.74
C TYR A 326 4.85 -23.34 14.22
N ILE A 327 5.87 -22.75 13.54
CA ILE A 327 6.00 -22.80 12.09
C ILE A 327 6.03 -24.25 11.63
N ASP A 328 6.93 -25.08 12.21
CA ASP A 328 7.07 -26.50 11.88
C ASP A 328 5.76 -27.26 12.10
N ARG A 329 5.08 -27.01 13.22
CA ARG A 329 3.80 -27.65 13.51
C ARG A 329 2.75 -27.36 12.44
N VAL A 330 2.66 -26.09 11.96
CA VAL A 330 1.71 -25.71 10.91
C VAL A 330 2.10 -26.34 9.59
N THR A 331 3.37 -26.25 9.19
CA THR A 331 3.83 -26.77 7.90
C THR A 331 3.76 -28.30 7.82
N ASP A 332 4.11 -29.01 8.89
CA ASP A 332 3.98 -30.48 8.97
C ASP A 332 2.50 -30.92 8.92
N THR A 333 1.63 -30.22 9.65
CA THR A 333 0.18 -30.54 9.65
C THR A 333 -0.45 -30.33 8.28
N LEU A 334 -0.04 -29.31 7.55
CA LEU A 334 -0.60 -28.97 6.24
C LEU A 334 0.14 -29.64 5.07
N GLY A 335 1.32 -30.20 5.31
CA GLY A 335 2.15 -30.83 4.29
C GLY A 335 2.70 -29.85 3.27
N ILE A 336 3.07 -28.62 3.71
CA ILE A 336 3.62 -27.56 2.87
C ILE A 336 5.12 -27.39 3.07
N ALA A 337 5.84 -27.05 1.99
CA ALA A 337 7.26 -26.75 2.07
C ALA A 337 7.53 -25.48 2.89
N SER A 338 8.58 -25.51 3.72
CA SER A 338 8.94 -24.42 4.64
C SER A 338 10.36 -23.93 4.40
N HIS A 339 10.50 -22.65 4.07
CA HIS A 339 11.78 -21.96 3.89
C HIS A 339 12.02 -21.01 5.06
N LYS A 340 12.96 -21.37 5.91
CA LYS A 340 13.28 -20.61 7.14
C LYS A 340 14.59 -19.87 6.98
N PHE A 341 14.60 -18.58 7.27
CA PHE A 341 15.79 -17.71 7.15
C PHE A 341 16.18 -17.21 8.53
N LEU A 342 17.41 -17.58 8.93
CA LEU A 342 17.97 -17.16 10.21
C LEU A 342 18.22 -15.66 10.21
N MET A 343 17.69 -14.96 11.22
CA MET A 343 18.01 -13.57 11.53
C MET A 343 19.02 -13.51 12.66
N ASP A 344 20.13 -12.85 12.41
CA ASP A 344 21.19 -12.58 13.38
C ASP A 344 21.53 -11.09 13.45
N ALA A 345 22.37 -10.72 14.42
CA ALA A 345 22.74 -9.34 14.66
C ALA A 345 23.59 -8.76 13.52
N ASP A 346 24.46 -9.56 12.93
CA ASP A 346 25.36 -9.12 11.86
C ASP A 346 24.56 -8.75 10.63
N TYR A 347 23.64 -9.63 10.20
CA TYR A 347 22.73 -9.32 9.08
C TYR A 347 21.89 -8.06 9.37
N TYR A 348 21.41 -7.91 10.61
CA TYR A 348 20.60 -6.76 11.00
C TYR A 348 21.38 -5.45 10.82
N LEU A 349 22.60 -5.39 11.35
CA LEU A 349 23.45 -4.19 11.27
C LEU A 349 23.87 -3.87 9.83
N ASP A 350 24.23 -4.90 9.05
CA ASP A 350 24.67 -4.74 7.66
C ASP A 350 23.56 -4.25 6.71
N HIS A 351 22.28 -4.42 7.10
CA HIS A 351 21.16 -4.11 6.21
C HIS A 351 20.23 -3.00 6.72
N ILE A 352 20.57 -2.31 7.81
CA ILE A 352 19.81 -1.16 8.32
C ILE A 352 19.65 -0.08 7.26
N GLU A 353 20.73 0.27 6.56
CA GLU A 353 20.72 1.33 5.56
C GLU A 353 19.81 0.98 4.38
N GLN A 354 19.93 -0.24 3.85
CA GLN A 354 19.09 -0.68 2.74
C GLN A 354 17.61 -0.77 3.14
N ALA A 355 17.32 -1.29 4.34
CA ALA A 355 15.95 -1.34 4.84
C ALA A 355 15.36 0.07 5.01
N THR A 356 16.14 1.02 5.53
CA THR A 356 15.76 2.43 5.66
C THR A 356 15.51 3.06 4.29
N TRP A 357 16.37 2.78 3.31
CA TRP A 357 16.21 3.27 1.93
C TRP A 357 14.89 2.81 1.30
N HIS A 358 14.49 1.55 1.54
CA HIS A 358 13.24 1.01 1.02
C HIS A 358 12.02 1.46 1.82
N LEU A 359 12.16 1.70 3.12
CA LEU A 359 11.10 2.23 3.98
C LEU A 359 10.82 3.72 3.71
N GLU A 360 11.84 4.47 3.24
CA GLU A 360 11.79 5.93 2.99
C GLU A 360 11.47 6.79 4.22
N SER A 361 11.72 6.22 5.40
CA SER A 361 11.61 6.88 6.70
C SER A 361 12.62 6.24 7.69
N PRO A 362 12.94 6.88 8.81
CA PRO A 362 13.71 6.21 9.85
C PRO A 362 13.03 4.92 10.28
N LEU A 363 13.83 3.91 10.67
CA LEU A 363 13.27 2.63 11.13
C LEU A 363 12.35 2.85 12.32
N ASN A 364 11.09 2.58 12.13
CA ASN A 364 10.04 2.76 13.13
C ASN A 364 9.81 1.49 13.98
N HIS A 365 10.21 0.32 13.46
CA HIS A 365 10.05 -0.97 14.14
C HIS A 365 11.27 -1.87 13.93
N PRO A 366 11.72 -2.61 14.96
CA PRO A 366 12.87 -3.54 14.83
C PRO A 366 12.65 -4.62 13.75
N ASN A 367 11.43 -5.06 13.51
CA ASN A 367 11.11 -6.09 12.53
C ASN A 367 11.30 -5.64 11.07
N THR A 368 11.49 -4.34 10.79
CA THR A 368 11.62 -3.83 9.42
C THR A 368 12.76 -4.50 8.65
N VAL A 369 13.92 -4.68 9.29
CA VAL A 369 15.07 -5.38 8.67
C VAL A 369 14.75 -6.87 8.46
N GLY A 370 14.00 -7.49 9.37
CA GLY A 370 13.54 -8.88 9.22
C GLY A 370 12.59 -9.04 8.03
N ILE A 371 11.63 -8.12 7.87
CA ILE A 371 10.71 -8.10 6.71
C ILE A 371 11.48 -7.86 5.41
N TYR A 372 12.50 -6.98 5.43
CA TYR A 372 13.39 -6.77 4.29
C TYR A 372 14.11 -8.08 3.88
N LYS A 373 14.71 -8.79 4.84
CA LYS A 373 15.35 -10.10 4.61
C LYS A 373 14.35 -11.13 4.06
N LEU A 374 13.21 -11.25 4.68
CA LEU A 374 12.16 -12.17 4.26
C LEU A 374 11.75 -11.88 2.81
N SER A 375 11.47 -10.61 2.48
CA SER A 375 11.07 -10.21 1.14
C SER A 375 12.16 -10.46 0.09
N GLN A 376 13.43 -10.24 0.46
CA GLN A 376 14.57 -10.51 -0.40
C GLN A 376 14.71 -12.00 -0.72
N ARG A 377 14.56 -12.86 0.30
CA ARG A 377 14.72 -14.30 0.17
C ARG A 377 13.50 -15.00 -0.41
N ALA A 378 12.30 -14.49 -0.13
CA ALA A 378 11.06 -15.04 -0.64
C ALA A 378 10.99 -15.08 -2.16
N LYS A 379 11.62 -14.11 -2.85
CA LYS A 379 11.66 -14.05 -4.32
C LYS A 379 12.32 -15.27 -4.98
N GLU A 380 13.10 -16.03 -4.24
CA GLU A 380 13.74 -17.26 -4.74
C GLU A 380 12.72 -18.40 -4.90
N TYR A 381 11.57 -18.29 -4.25
CA TYR A 381 10.57 -19.36 -4.13
C TYR A 381 9.21 -18.97 -4.67
N VAL A 382 8.78 -17.73 -4.41
CA VAL A 382 7.42 -17.24 -4.72
C VAL A 382 7.45 -15.78 -5.16
N THR A 383 6.44 -15.38 -5.95
CA THR A 383 6.30 -13.99 -6.39
C THR A 383 5.37 -13.19 -5.48
N VAL A 384 4.36 -13.84 -4.90
CA VAL A 384 3.36 -13.21 -4.03
C VAL A 384 3.30 -13.94 -2.70
N LEU A 385 3.16 -13.19 -1.61
CA LEU A 385 3.01 -13.70 -0.26
C LEU A 385 1.64 -13.30 0.31
N LEU A 386 0.92 -14.29 0.84
CA LEU A 386 -0.21 -14.08 1.73
C LEU A 386 0.31 -13.96 3.16
N SER A 387 -0.18 -12.99 3.92
CA SER A 387 0.24 -12.75 5.31
C SER A 387 -0.96 -12.56 6.24
N GLY A 388 -0.73 -12.69 7.55
CA GLY A 388 -1.70 -12.38 8.60
C GLY A 388 -1.74 -10.89 8.99
N GLU A 389 -0.97 -10.03 8.31
CA GLU A 389 -0.90 -8.59 8.62
C GLU A 389 -2.26 -7.91 8.51
N GLY A 390 -2.56 -7.03 9.45
CA GLY A 390 -3.83 -6.32 9.54
C GLY A 390 -4.85 -7.00 10.48
N ALA A 391 -4.61 -8.22 10.94
CA ALA A 391 -5.53 -8.91 11.84
C ALA A 391 -5.62 -8.22 13.21
N ASP A 392 -4.49 -7.81 13.77
CA ASP A 392 -4.45 -7.07 15.04
C ASP A 392 -5.20 -5.74 14.99
N GLU A 393 -5.16 -5.04 13.86
CA GLU A 393 -5.90 -3.80 13.64
C GLU A 393 -7.42 -4.04 13.58
N VAL A 394 -7.83 -5.11 12.93
CA VAL A 394 -9.26 -5.45 12.76
C VAL A 394 -9.85 -6.04 14.04
N PHE A 395 -9.10 -6.90 14.74
CA PHE A 395 -9.59 -7.66 15.89
C PHE A 395 -9.12 -7.10 17.23
N GLY A 396 -8.35 -6.00 17.24
CA GLY A 396 -7.85 -5.39 18.46
C GLY A 396 -6.81 -6.26 19.18
N GLY A 397 -5.95 -7.00 18.43
CA GLY A 397 -5.00 -7.97 18.99
C GLY A 397 -3.85 -7.35 19.77
N TYR A 398 -3.50 -6.08 19.53
CA TYR A 398 -2.41 -5.42 20.26
C TYR A 398 -2.76 -5.20 21.74
N GLY A 399 -1.85 -5.60 22.62
CA GLY A 399 -1.99 -5.37 24.07
C GLY A 399 -2.22 -3.90 24.44
N ARG A 400 -1.74 -2.95 23.63
CA ARG A 400 -1.99 -1.51 23.80
C ARG A 400 -3.49 -1.15 23.72
N PHE A 401 -4.30 -1.87 22.94
CA PHE A 401 -5.74 -1.61 22.86
C PHE A 401 -6.47 -1.97 24.16
N TYR A 402 -6.07 -3.04 24.83
CA TYR A 402 -6.62 -3.41 26.13
C TYR A 402 -6.24 -2.40 27.22
N ASN A 403 -5.03 -1.84 27.12
CA ASN A 403 -4.49 -0.95 28.15
C ASN A 403 -4.95 0.52 28.00
N ILE A 404 -5.51 0.92 26.88
CA ILE A 404 -5.98 2.31 26.66
C ILE A 404 -7.26 2.61 27.48
N ALA A 405 -8.22 1.69 27.52
CA ALA A 405 -9.50 1.93 28.17
C ALA A 405 -9.39 1.97 29.72
N TYR A 406 -8.58 1.13 30.33
CA TYR A 406 -8.40 1.04 31.77
C TYR A 406 -7.62 2.22 32.37
N PRO A 407 -6.41 2.55 31.89
CA PRO A 407 -5.65 3.70 32.38
C PRO A 407 -6.35 5.04 32.14
N TYR A 408 -7.09 5.19 31.03
CA TYR A 408 -7.82 6.43 30.76
C TYR A 408 -8.93 6.68 31.80
N ARG A 409 -9.73 5.67 32.11
CA ARG A 409 -10.78 5.77 33.16
C ARG A 409 -10.18 6.02 34.54
N THR A 410 -9.12 5.30 34.86
CA THR A 410 -8.40 5.47 36.13
C THR A 410 -7.73 6.83 36.22
N ARG A 411 -7.13 7.34 35.11
CA ARG A 411 -6.55 8.68 35.04
C ARG A 411 -7.59 9.77 35.16
N LYS A 412 -8.73 9.63 34.51
CA LYS A 412 -9.86 10.56 34.63
C LYS A 412 -10.35 10.62 36.09
N LEU A 413 -10.52 9.46 36.69
CA LEU A 413 -10.92 9.35 38.12
C LEU A 413 -9.88 10.00 39.04
N LEU A 414 -8.59 9.69 38.86
CA LEU A 414 -7.47 10.28 39.61
C LEU A 414 -7.32 11.79 39.36
N HIS A 415 -7.59 12.25 38.15
CA HIS A 415 -7.57 13.69 37.84
C HIS A 415 -8.73 14.41 38.54
N GLU A 416 -9.91 13.84 38.56
CA GLU A 416 -11.06 14.36 39.29
C GLU A 416 -10.84 14.32 40.80
N LEU A 417 -10.27 13.25 41.35
CA LEU A 417 -9.87 13.15 42.75
C LEU A 417 -8.80 14.17 43.13
N LYS A 418 -7.79 14.40 42.23
CA LYS A 418 -6.75 15.40 42.45
C LYS A 418 -7.29 16.83 42.46
N LYS A 419 -8.32 17.11 41.67
CA LYS A 419 -9.02 18.39 41.66
C LYS A 419 -9.71 18.71 43.00
N ASN A 420 -10.08 17.66 43.73
CA ASN A 420 -10.81 17.73 45.01
C ASN A 420 -9.92 17.55 46.25
N LEU A 421 -8.63 17.20 46.10
CA LEU A 421 -7.71 16.95 47.23
C LEU A 421 -6.71 18.12 47.40
N LYS A 422 -6.66 18.64 48.64
CA LYS A 422 -5.82 19.79 49.01
C LYS A 422 -4.31 19.49 49.16
N HIS A 423 -3.84 18.24 49.01
CA HIS A 423 -2.41 17.87 49.13
C HIS A 423 -1.90 17.06 47.95
N PRO A 424 -1.10 17.68 47.04
CA PRO A 424 -0.72 17.07 45.76
C PRO A 424 0.51 16.12 45.79
N GLY A 425 1.31 16.09 46.87
CA GLY A 425 2.62 15.44 46.83
C GLY A 425 2.64 13.92 46.72
N ALA A 426 1.73 13.20 47.39
CA ALA A 426 1.69 11.71 47.34
C ALA A 426 1.14 11.17 46.01
N PHE A 427 0.32 11.93 45.32
CA PHE A 427 -0.25 11.53 44.02
C PHE A 427 0.67 11.81 42.84
N ALA A 428 1.60 12.75 42.92
CA ALA A 428 2.52 13.10 41.81
C ALA A 428 3.47 11.93 41.50
N SER A 429 3.93 11.19 42.50
CA SER A 429 4.80 10.02 42.29
C SER A 429 4.06 8.85 41.62
N TYR A 430 2.81 8.63 42.02
CA TYR A 430 1.97 7.59 41.41
C TYR A 430 1.58 7.94 39.94
N PHE A 431 1.33 9.21 39.67
CA PHE A 431 1.01 9.71 38.34
C PHE A 431 2.21 9.63 37.38
N ASN A 432 3.42 9.87 37.88
CA ASN A 432 4.65 9.70 37.10
C ASN A 432 4.95 8.23 36.81
N HIS A 433 4.66 7.32 37.75
CA HIS A 433 4.80 5.88 37.54
C HIS A 433 3.77 5.33 36.53
N ALA A 434 2.51 5.76 36.63
CA ALA A 434 1.47 5.36 35.68
C ALA A 434 1.71 5.93 34.27
N ASN A 435 2.22 7.16 34.17
CA ASN A 435 2.62 7.74 32.88
C ASN A 435 3.80 7.00 32.25
N ARG A 436 4.79 6.61 33.08
CA ARG A 436 5.94 5.83 32.62
C ARG A 436 5.51 4.45 32.12
N ALA A 437 4.67 3.74 32.86
CA ALA A 437 4.14 2.44 32.44
C ALA A 437 3.31 2.51 31.17
N VAL A 438 2.56 3.60 30.93
CA VAL A 438 1.78 3.78 29.68
C VAL A 438 2.68 4.18 28.51
N MET A 439 3.71 5.00 28.75
CA MET A 439 4.71 5.29 27.71
C MET A 439 5.50 4.04 27.38
N GLU A 440 5.93 3.25 28.36
CA GLU A 440 6.61 1.97 28.15
C GLU A 440 5.72 0.96 27.40
N THR A 441 4.40 0.93 27.64
CA THR A 441 3.46 0.01 26.94
C THR A 441 3.05 0.54 25.56
N ALA A 442 3.09 1.85 25.34
CA ALA A 442 2.79 2.44 24.04
C ALA A 442 3.99 2.39 23.07
N PHE A 443 5.21 2.13 23.62
CA PHE A 443 6.46 2.10 22.86
C PHE A 443 7.13 0.71 22.86
N MET A 444 6.53 -0.32 23.45
CA MET A 444 6.85 -1.73 23.27
C MET A 444 5.87 -2.38 22.30
#